data_8bae8ff3d4dee03f89153d476b00d6a5
#
_entry.id   8bae8ff3d4dee03f89153d476b00d6a5
#
_cell.length_a   1.000
_cell.length_b   1.000
_cell.length_c   1.000
_cell.angle_alpha   90.00
_cell.angle_beta   90.00
_cell.angle_gamma   90.00
#
_symmetry.space_group_name_H-M   'P 1'
#
loop_
_entity.id
_entity.type
_entity.pdbx_description
1 polymer ?
#
loop_
_entity_poly.entity_id
_entity_poly.type
_entity_poly.pdbx_seq_one_letter_code
_entity_poly.pdbx_strand_id
1 'polypeptide(L)'
;NEGKDSNRQTIIEDGKIFNTEKITVTVENESFDKSNIPDLLYTKWLDYDKIKGLTLRKRLPGDYIEISGSESGRSVKKKLKKYFIDNKIPQEERNNIWLLADGNHVVWIVGYRISEMCKVTDSTKRIIKITYNKE
;
A
#
# COMPACT_ATOMS: atom_id res chain seq x y z
N ASN A 1 -25.11 -2.87 -3.90
CA ASN A 1 -25.45 -4.15 -3.38
C ASN A 1 -24.19 -4.99 -3.14
N GLU A 2 -24.39 -6.24 -2.81
CA GLU A 2 -23.29 -7.00 -2.27
C GLU A 2 -22.17 -7.28 -3.25
N GLY A 3 -22.52 -7.44 -4.52
CA GLY A 3 -21.50 -7.83 -5.49
C GLY A 3 -20.34 -6.88 -5.58
N LYS A 4 -20.64 -5.59 -5.47
CA LYS A 4 -19.56 -4.60 -5.58
C LYS A 4 -18.75 -4.49 -4.31
N ASP A 5 -19.30 -4.89 -3.17
CA ASP A 5 -18.56 -4.76 -1.91
C ASP A 5 -17.51 -5.85 -1.77
N SER A 6 -17.62 -6.95 -2.52
CA SER A 6 -16.66 -8.02 -2.43
C SER A 6 -15.30 -7.61 -2.98
N ASN A 7 -15.23 -6.54 -3.80
CA ASN A 7 -14.00 -6.05 -4.38
C ASN A 7 -13.45 -4.84 -3.67
N ARG A 8 -13.99 -4.55 -2.48
CA ARG A 8 -13.62 -3.32 -1.80
C ARG A 8 -13.79 -3.49 -0.31
N GLN A 9 -12.71 -3.28 0.43
CA GLN A 9 -12.76 -3.42 1.88
C GLN A 9 -12.09 -2.21 2.52
N THR A 10 -12.79 -1.59 3.46
CA THR A 10 -12.22 -0.47 4.21
C THR A 10 -11.30 -1.02 5.28
N ILE A 11 -10.04 -0.57 5.27
CA ILE A 11 -9.04 -1.02 6.22
C ILE A 11 -8.75 0.04 7.27
N ILE A 12 -8.64 1.31 6.85
CA ILE A 12 -8.43 2.42 7.78
C ILE A 12 -9.39 3.53 7.37
N GLU A 13 -10.15 4.04 8.35
CA GLU A 13 -11.07 5.14 8.11
C GLU A 13 -11.30 5.89 9.42
N ASP A 14 -11.13 7.23 9.38
CA ASP A 14 -11.37 8.10 10.53
C ASP A 14 -10.60 7.62 11.77
N GLY A 15 -9.35 7.23 11.58
CA GLY A 15 -8.50 6.80 12.68
C GLY A 15 -8.79 5.42 13.22
N LYS A 16 -9.68 4.69 12.56
CA LYS A 16 -10.03 3.34 12.99
C LYS A 16 -9.46 2.31 12.03
N ILE A 17 -9.01 1.20 12.58
CA ILE A 17 -8.42 0.11 11.83
C ILE A 17 -9.41 -1.06 11.82
N PHE A 18 -9.66 -1.58 10.63
CA PHE A 18 -10.58 -2.71 10.44
C PHE A 18 -9.80 -3.87 9.82
N ASN A 19 -9.58 -4.91 10.60
CA ASN A 19 -8.97 -6.11 10.05
C ASN A 19 -10.02 -6.92 9.31
N THR A 20 -9.60 -7.54 8.21
CA THR A 20 -10.49 -8.37 7.41
C THR A 20 -9.84 -9.73 7.21
N GLU A 21 -10.51 -10.62 6.50
CA GLU A 21 -9.90 -11.91 6.20
C GLU A 21 -8.62 -11.75 5.39
N LYS A 22 -8.61 -10.76 4.51
CA LYS A 22 -7.46 -10.58 3.62
C LYS A 22 -6.37 -9.71 4.21
N ILE A 23 -6.70 -8.84 5.14
CA ILE A 23 -5.72 -7.85 5.64
C ILE A 23 -5.70 -7.83 7.16
N THR A 24 -4.51 -7.93 7.70
CA THR A 24 -4.26 -7.76 9.13
C THR A 24 -3.37 -6.55 9.33
N VAL A 25 -3.77 -5.64 10.21
CA VAL A 25 -3.01 -4.43 10.52
C VAL A 25 -2.68 -4.43 11.99
N THR A 26 -1.42 -4.20 12.31
CA THR A 26 -0.95 -4.10 13.68
C THR A 26 -0.14 -2.82 13.83
N VAL A 27 -0.38 -2.09 14.93
CA VAL A 27 0.44 -0.91 15.22
C VAL A 27 1.63 -1.40 16.02
N GLU A 28 2.84 -1.08 15.52
CA GLU A 28 4.05 -1.47 16.23
C GLU A 28 4.27 -0.58 17.43
N ASN A 29 4.96 -1.11 18.43
CA ASN A 29 5.28 -0.32 19.61
C ASN A 29 6.59 0.43 19.42
N GLU A 30 6.95 1.23 20.41
CA GLU A 30 8.12 2.10 20.30
C GLU A 30 9.43 1.34 20.21
N SER A 31 9.45 0.09 20.61
CA SER A 31 10.67 -0.70 20.56
C SER A 31 10.97 -1.27 19.18
N PHE A 32 10.07 -1.04 18.20
CA PHE A 32 10.29 -1.57 16.85
C PHE A 32 11.55 -0.95 16.25
N ASP A 33 12.40 -1.80 15.68
CA ASP A 33 13.68 -1.36 15.13
C ASP A 33 13.49 -0.86 13.69
N LYS A 34 13.44 0.46 13.53
CA LYS A 34 13.22 1.08 12.22
C LYS A 34 14.39 0.87 11.27
N SER A 35 15.55 0.53 11.79
CA SER A 35 16.74 0.37 10.94
C SER A 35 16.86 -1.02 10.36
N ASN A 36 15.98 -1.93 10.75
CA ASN A 36 16.10 -3.33 10.33
C ASN A 36 14.72 -3.88 9.99
N ILE A 37 14.11 -3.32 8.94
CA ILE A 37 12.78 -3.71 8.50
C ILE A 37 12.92 -4.90 7.55
N PRO A 38 12.23 -6.01 7.84
CA PRO A 38 12.31 -7.16 6.94
C PRO A 38 11.75 -6.84 5.56
N ASP A 39 12.32 -7.46 4.54
CA ASP A 39 11.83 -7.30 3.17
C ASP A 39 10.98 -8.52 2.81
N LEU A 40 9.69 -8.40 3.09
CA LEU A 40 8.76 -9.50 2.86
C LEU A 40 7.78 -9.12 1.76
N LEU A 41 7.33 -10.12 1.01
CA LEU A 41 6.49 -9.87 -0.15
C LEU A 41 5.05 -9.50 0.24
N TYR A 42 4.53 -10.11 1.29
CA TYR A 42 3.14 -9.93 1.67
C TYR A 42 2.97 -9.32 3.04
N THR A 43 4.02 -8.75 3.61
CA THR A 43 3.97 -7.99 4.85
C THR A 43 4.82 -6.76 4.69
N LYS A 44 4.23 -5.60 5.00
CA LYS A 44 4.94 -4.34 4.86
C LYS A 44 4.77 -3.50 6.10
N TRP A 45 5.78 -2.70 6.40
CA TRP A 45 5.76 -1.74 7.50
C TRP A 45 5.74 -0.36 6.89
N LEU A 46 4.79 0.46 7.36
CA LEU A 46 4.54 1.76 6.75
C LEU A 46 4.45 2.84 7.81
N ASP A 47 4.69 4.07 7.39
CA ASP A 47 4.56 5.25 8.23
C ASP A 47 3.08 5.57 8.38
N TYR A 48 2.53 5.29 9.57
CA TYR A 48 1.10 5.43 9.81
C TYR A 48 0.63 6.86 9.64
N ASP A 49 1.48 7.84 10.01
CA ASP A 49 1.07 9.24 9.94
C ASP A 49 0.97 9.77 8.51
N LYS A 50 1.48 9.03 7.53
CA LYS A 50 1.36 9.42 6.13
C LYS A 50 0.10 8.85 5.48
N ILE A 51 -0.70 8.11 6.21
CA ILE A 51 -1.87 7.42 5.67
C ILE A 51 -3.11 7.93 6.39
N LYS A 52 -4.04 8.52 5.63
CA LYS A 52 -5.28 9.02 6.22
C LYS A 52 -6.39 7.99 6.16
N GLY A 53 -6.46 7.28 5.08
CA GLY A 53 -7.42 6.21 4.90
C GLY A 53 -6.79 5.12 4.09
N LEU A 54 -7.40 3.94 4.11
CA LEU A 54 -6.84 2.82 3.37
C LEU A 54 -7.95 1.87 2.98
N THR A 55 -8.03 1.57 1.70
CA THR A 55 -9.03 0.68 1.14
C THR A 55 -8.34 -0.41 0.34
N LEU A 56 -8.73 -1.66 0.57
CA LEU A 56 -8.28 -2.77 -0.25
C LEU A 56 -9.24 -2.88 -1.43
N ARG A 57 -8.70 -2.77 -2.64
CA ARG A 57 -9.53 -2.81 -3.85
C ARG A 57 -8.68 -3.11 -5.07
N LYS A 58 -9.34 -3.32 -6.19
CA LYS A 58 -8.66 -3.41 -7.47
C LYS A 58 -8.49 -2.01 -8.05
N ARG A 59 -7.76 -1.87 -9.15
CA ARG A 59 -7.40 -0.55 -9.66
C ARG A 59 -8.60 0.20 -10.20
N LEU A 60 -8.50 1.52 -10.13
CA LEU A 60 -9.49 2.46 -10.63
C LEU A 60 -8.81 3.48 -11.50
N PRO A 61 -9.57 4.15 -12.39
CA PRO A 61 -9.00 5.24 -13.18
C PRO A 61 -8.41 6.31 -12.28
N GLY A 62 -7.27 6.86 -12.68
CA GLY A 62 -6.62 7.91 -11.93
C GLY A 62 -5.66 7.43 -10.86
N ASP A 63 -5.55 6.13 -10.64
CA ASP A 63 -4.64 5.61 -9.64
C ASP A 63 -3.20 5.93 -9.98
N TYR A 64 -2.42 6.22 -8.93
CA TYR A 64 -1.00 6.50 -9.08
C TYR A 64 -0.26 5.98 -7.84
N ILE A 65 1.04 5.81 -8.01
CA ILE A 65 1.94 5.45 -6.91
C ILE A 65 3.11 6.41 -6.96
N GLU A 66 3.79 6.61 -5.82
CA GLU A 66 4.99 7.43 -5.80
C GLU A 66 6.21 6.53 -5.74
N ILE A 67 7.16 6.81 -6.61
CA ILE A 67 8.39 6.04 -6.71
C ILE A 67 9.56 6.99 -6.62
N SER A 68 10.75 6.42 -6.44
CA SER A 68 11.96 7.22 -6.34
C SER A 68 12.22 7.93 -7.65
N GLY A 69 12.47 9.25 -7.56
CA GLY A 69 12.91 10.00 -8.71
C GLY A 69 14.37 9.71 -8.99
N SER A 70 14.73 9.68 -10.28
CA SER A 70 16.07 9.26 -10.65
C SER A 70 17.13 10.30 -10.37
N GLU A 71 16.79 11.58 -10.35
CA GLU A 71 17.81 12.61 -10.30
C GLU A 71 17.80 13.47 -9.06
N SER A 72 16.63 13.78 -8.54
CA SER A 72 16.53 14.76 -7.46
C SER A 72 16.49 14.10 -6.09
N GLY A 73 16.41 12.79 -6.02
CA GLY A 73 16.20 12.11 -4.75
C GLY A 73 14.80 12.24 -4.19
N ARG A 74 13.93 12.92 -4.91
CA ARG A 74 12.55 13.07 -4.50
C ARG A 74 11.69 11.99 -5.11
N SER A 75 10.58 11.68 -4.46
CA SER A 75 9.62 10.78 -5.07
C SER A 75 8.83 11.51 -6.15
N VAL A 76 8.39 10.77 -7.15
CA VAL A 76 7.57 11.30 -8.23
C VAL A 76 6.34 10.43 -8.37
N LYS A 77 5.25 11.06 -8.79
CA LYS A 77 4.01 10.33 -9.05
C LYS A 77 4.14 9.59 -10.37
N LYS A 78 3.71 8.36 -10.38
CA LYS A 78 3.68 7.55 -11.58
C LYS A 78 2.31 6.92 -11.70
N LYS A 79 1.66 7.12 -12.83
CA LYS A 79 0.36 6.51 -13.05
C LYS A 79 0.48 5.01 -12.95
N LEU A 80 -0.49 4.38 -12.33
CA LEU A 80 -0.43 2.94 -12.11
C LEU A 80 -0.37 2.18 -13.43
N LYS A 81 -1.10 2.66 -14.43
CA LYS A 81 -1.04 2.06 -15.76
C LYS A 81 0.38 2.04 -16.28
N LYS A 82 1.11 3.15 -16.11
CA LYS A 82 2.49 3.24 -16.58
C LYS A 82 3.39 2.30 -15.79
N TYR A 83 3.15 2.19 -14.47
CA TYR A 83 3.92 1.29 -13.64
C TYR A 83 3.76 -0.14 -14.14
N PHE A 84 2.54 -0.55 -14.45
CA PHE A 84 2.30 -1.91 -14.93
C PHE A 84 3.02 -2.17 -16.26
N ILE A 85 3.02 -1.18 -17.16
CA ILE A 85 3.70 -1.31 -18.44
C ILE A 85 5.21 -1.41 -18.23
N ASP A 86 5.75 -0.51 -17.41
CA ASP A 86 7.21 -0.47 -17.18
C ASP A 86 7.72 -1.74 -16.52
N ASN A 87 6.89 -2.38 -15.71
CA ASN A 87 7.28 -3.60 -15.02
C ASN A 87 6.79 -4.85 -15.73
N LYS A 88 6.28 -4.69 -16.94
CA LYS A 88 5.93 -5.79 -17.84
C LYS A 88 4.94 -6.76 -17.23
N ILE A 89 4.00 -6.21 -16.46
CA ILE A 89 2.95 -7.02 -15.87
C ILE A 89 1.93 -7.32 -16.96
N PRO A 90 1.60 -8.59 -17.20
CA PRO A 90 0.67 -8.94 -18.26
C PRO A 90 -0.66 -8.22 -18.12
N GLN A 91 -1.20 -7.78 -19.25
CA GLN A 91 -2.39 -6.97 -19.24
C GLN A 91 -3.56 -7.68 -18.57
N GLU A 92 -3.67 -8.98 -18.77
CA GLU A 92 -4.77 -9.74 -18.20
C GLU A 92 -4.68 -9.87 -16.68
N GLU A 93 -3.51 -9.59 -16.08
CA GLU A 93 -3.36 -9.67 -14.63
C GLU A 93 -3.63 -8.35 -13.94
N ARG A 94 -3.56 -7.24 -14.67
CA ARG A 94 -3.56 -5.92 -14.05
C ARG A 94 -4.82 -5.61 -13.27
N ASN A 95 -5.96 -6.09 -13.74
CA ASN A 95 -7.22 -5.84 -13.05
C ASN A 95 -7.49 -6.79 -11.90
N ASN A 96 -6.61 -7.78 -11.69
CA ASN A 96 -6.77 -8.74 -10.62
C ASN A 96 -5.82 -8.53 -9.45
N ILE A 97 -4.96 -7.52 -9.55
CA ILE A 97 -3.98 -7.24 -8.50
C ILE A 97 -4.65 -6.43 -7.40
N TRP A 98 -4.51 -6.89 -6.16
CA TRP A 98 -5.04 -6.16 -5.02
C TRP A 98 -4.18 -4.95 -4.71
N LEU A 99 -4.83 -3.86 -4.36
CA LEU A 99 -4.19 -2.60 -4.02
C LEU A 99 -4.68 -2.13 -2.67
N LEU A 100 -3.79 -1.54 -1.89
CA LEU A 100 -4.19 -0.77 -0.73
C LEU A 100 -3.99 0.70 -1.08
N ALA A 101 -5.07 1.45 -1.10
CA ALA A 101 -5.05 2.81 -1.61
C ALA A 101 -5.68 3.79 -0.64
N ASP A 102 -5.10 4.99 -0.61
CA ASP A 102 -5.63 6.14 0.09
C ASP A 102 -6.13 7.09 -0.98
N GLY A 103 -7.44 7.03 -1.26
CA GLY A 103 -7.96 7.71 -2.45
C GLY A 103 -7.39 7.07 -3.70
N ASN A 104 -6.85 7.88 -4.59
CA ASN A 104 -6.20 7.37 -5.80
C ASN A 104 -4.70 7.09 -5.58
N HIS A 105 -4.16 7.46 -4.42
CA HIS A 105 -2.77 7.17 -4.11
C HIS A 105 -2.65 5.73 -3.67
N VAL A 106 -2.01 4.91 -4.48
CA VAL A 106 -1.80 3.51 -4.16
C VAL A 106 -0.63 3.42 -3.20
N VAL A 107 -0.92 2.97 -1.99
CA VAL A 107 0.08 2.86 -0.93
C VAL A 107 0.88 1.57 -1.09
N TRP A 108 0.20 0.51 -1.47
CA TRP A 108 0.85 -0.80 -1.63
C TRP A 108 0.20 -1.55 -2.79
N ILE A 109 1.01 -1.90 -3.77
CA ILE A 109 0.61 -2.83 -4.82
C ILE A 109 0.97 -4.21 -4.28
N VAL A 110 -0.02 -4.95 -3.80
CA VAL A 110 0.23 -6.19 -3.08
C VAL A 110 1.00 -7.18 -3.94
N GLY A 111 2.09 -7.67 -3.40
CA GLY A 111 2.97 -8.57 -4.13
C GLY A 111 4.03 -7.87 -4.96
N TYR A 112 4.03 -6.53 -4.99
CA TYR A 112 4.97 -5.78 -5.81
C TYR A 112 5.74 -4.74 -5.01
N ARG A 113 5.12 -3.61 -4.69
CA ARG A 113 5.87 -2.58 -3.97
C ARG A 113 4.97 -1.62 -3.23
N ILE A 114 5.55 -0.92 -2.25
CA ILE A 114 4.87 0.17 -1.55
C ILE A 114 5.27 1.50 -2.15
N SER A 115 4.44 2.52 -1.89
CA SER A 115 4.73 3.88 -2.33
C SER A 115 5.87 4.47 -1.52
N GLU A 116 6.75 5.21 -2.18
CA GLU A 116 7.87 5.86 -1.49
C GLU A 116 7.40 6.78 -0.38
N MET A 117 6.28 7.45 -0.59
CA MET A 117 5.78 8.41 0.37
C MET A 117 5.44 7.79 1.72
N CYS A 118 5.11 6.52 1.73
CA CYS A 118 4.66 5.84 2.94
C CYS A 118 5.74 4.99 3.60
N LYS A 119 6.97 5.05 3.10
CA LYS A 119 8.06 4.25 3.66
C LYS A 119 8.42 4.74 5.06
N VAL A 120 8.83 3.81 5.89
CA VAL A 120 9.36 4.14 7.21
C VAL A 120 10.72 4.81 7.03
N THR A 121 10.91 5.94 7.71
CA THR A 121 12.17 6.67 7.72
C THR A 121 12.59 6.92 9.15
N ASP A 122 13.76 7.55 9.32
CA ASP A 122 14.24 7.88 10.66
C ASP A 122 13.29 8.82 11.40
N SER A 123 12.51 9.59 10.67
CA SER A 123 11.59 10.55 11.30
C SER A 123 10.20 9.96 11.54
N THR A 124 9.97 8.72 11.15
CA THR A 124 8.68 8.07 11.36
C THR A 124 8.43 7.87 12.85
N LYS A 125 7.25 8.28 13.31
CA LYS A 125 6.90 8.16 14.73
C LYS A 125 6.00 6.98 15.02
N ARG A 126 5.05 6.69 14.13
CA ARG A 126 4.14 5.58 14.32
C ARG A 126 4.22 4.68 13.09
N ILE A 127 4.35 3.38 13.35
CA ILE A 127 4.54 2.41 12.29
C ILE A 127 3.42 1.38 12.35
N ILE A 128 2.85 1.08 11.20
CA ILE A 128 1.90 -0.03 11.11
C ILE A 128 2.50 -1.14 10.29
N LYS A 129 2.16 -2.36 10.69
CA LYS A 129 2.52 -3.57 9.98
C LYS A 129 1.26 -4.08 9.29
N ILE A 130 1.31 -4.23 7.98
CA ILE A 130 0.16 -4.70 7.20
C ILE A 130 0.54 -6.01 6.55
N THR A 131 -0.29 -7.02 6.75
CA THR A 131 -0.09 -8.33 6.15
C THR A 131 -1.27 -8.66 5.24
N TYR A 132 -0.94 -9.07 4.02
CA TYR A 132 -1.94 -9.62 3.12
C TYR A 132 -1.98 -11.12 3.37
N ASN A 133 -3.14 -11.61 3.80
CA ASN A 133 -3.30 -13.01 4.19
C ASN A 133 -3.62 -13.84 2.96
N LYS A 134 -2.59 -14.40 2.35
CA LYS A 134 -2.77 -15.33 1.23
C LYS A 134 -3.32 -16.63 1.75
N GLU A 135 -4.15 -17.22 0.95
CA GLU A 135 -4.65 -18.54 1.29
C GLU A 135 -3.75 -19.62 0.88
#